data_c269ffc763ddc141e43ca0c592e3a232
#
_entry.id   c269ffc763ddc141e43ca0c592e3a232
#
_cell.length_a   1.000
_cell.length_b   1.000
_cell.length_c   1.000
_cell.angle_alpha   90.00
_cell.angle_beta   90.00
_cell.angle_gamma   90.00
#
_symmetry.space_group_name_H-M   'P 1'
#
loop_
_entity.id
_entity.type
_entity.pdbx_description
1 polymer ?
#
loop_
_entity_poly.entity_id
_entity_poly.type
_entity_poly.pdbx_seq_one_letter_code
_entity_poly.pdbx_strand_id
1 'polypeptide(L)'
;MKRYITTILCLLAFTAAYAGDEATYEKLHTSYTLAADGSQQYRRVMDLKLETHTSFNDLFGETFVVYDPEYQTLTINEAYTTQADGTVVPLPDNAVNESLPHAAADAPAYNRLREAVITHTGLEIGATIHLDYTLSTKAGFYPALEVCETLTEPAASVKDRRIEITVPAGTELRYDPAMKPRRTGDTYTWQFRNLAAYYDEGYTPQNGEGRPTLCATTFTSTADALSRIARTERDIVKVPGLARQSKDETLKAYAEYMGSHLGRSGVTPFMTGYRTRPAAEVLASAYGTDLEKCTLLARALTAEGIDAEVVAVYPACHAVKMLRDIKSFAVAVTIDGNTSYYSGSGAQLDLQLRSDRDEVYSVTGGRKIDFAPCTNTRKADITVTINGTEATSSANVETDRSGVTSTQQTSPAVSVADRSGYRLVKLPSVGFAESWGMSRLGTERRQYFEMPYVCDDEVTFTITTDGRILTPSRELKLSNPVGEVTLRIEVDGSKATVTRNVKINKAIIAPAEWKSARALLTALADRAYSELIVK
;
A
#
# COMPACT_ATOMS: atom_id res chain seq x y z
N MET A 1 5.72 1.42 -73.47
CA MET A 1 5.22 0.46 -72.47
C MET A 1 5.66 0.93 -71.11
N LYS A 2 4.76 1.62 -70.37
CA LYS A 2 5.01 2.08 -69.03
C LYS A 2 4.44 1.02 -68.07
N ARG A 3 5.31 0.39 -67.26
CA ARG A 3 4.90 -0.50 -66.12
C ARG A 3 4.59 0.35 -64.94
N TYR A 4 3.34 0.36 -64.50
CA TYR A 4 2.94 0.88 -63.20
C TYR A 4 3.16 -0.19 -62.14
N ILE A 5 4.05 0.08 -61.18
CA ILE A 5 4.23 -0.72 -59.98
C ILE A 5 3.29 -0.11 -58.96
N THR A 6 2.19 -0.81 -58.66
CA THR A 6 1.26 -0.46 -57.59
C THR A 6 1.80 -1.03 -56.28
N THR A 7 2.38 -0.19 -55.44
CA THR A 7 2.81 -0.57 -54.10
C THR A 7 1.56 -0.58 -53.23
N ILE A 8 1.09 -1.78 -52.86
CA ILE A 8 0.05 -1.96 -51.86
C ILE A 8 0.70 -1.72 -50.50
N LEU A 9 0.42 -0.57 -49.89
CA LEU A 9 0.76 -0.26 -48.50
C LEU A 9 -0.25 -0.99 -47.62
N CYS A 10 0.10 -2.18 -47.14
CA CYS A 10 -0.64 -2.81 -46.05
C CYS A 10 -0.44 -1.98 -44.76
N LEU A 11 -1.39 -1.10 -44.44
CA LEU A 11 -1.55 -0.57 -43.12
C LEU A 11 -1.96 -1.74 -42.19
N LEU A 12 -0.99 -2.36 -41.54
CA LEU A 12 -1.23 -3.15 -40.35
C LEU A 12 -1.66 -2.18 -39.25
N ALA A 13 -2.97 -1.95 -39.14
CA ALA A 13 -3.54 -1.44 -37.92
C ALA A 13 -3.28 -2.50 -36.85
N PHE A 14 -2.23 -2.29 -36.06
CA PHE A 14 -2.12 -2.91 -34.76
C PHE A 14 -3.27 -2.33 -33.92
N THR A 15 -4.45 -2.92 -33.98
CA THR A 15 -5.37 -2.88 -32.86
C THR A 15 -4.63 -3.59 -31.74
N ALA A 16 -4.14 -2.83 -30.77
CA ALA A 16 -3.83 -3.38 -29.48
C ALA A 16 -5.12 -4.09 -29.05
N ALA A 17 -5.14 -5.42 -29.16
CA ALA A 17 -6.17 -6.22 -28.55
C ALA A 17 -6.00 -5.98 -27.04
N TYR A 18 -6.74 -5.04 -26.49
CA TYR A 18 -6.95 -4.99 -25.07
C TYR A 18 -7.58 -6.34 -24.75
N ALA A 19 -6.87 -7.17 -23.99
CA ALA A 19 -7.50 -8.31 -23.35
C ALA A 19 -8.72 -7.72 -22.63
N GLY A 20 -9.92 -8.22 -22.92
CA GLY A 20 -11.14 -7.84 -22.21
C GLY A 20 -10.96 -8.15 -20.73
N ASP A 21 -11.86 -7.61 -19.91
CA ASP A 21 -11.88 -7.98 -18.49
C ASP A 21 -12.06 -9.49 -18.34
N GLU A 22 -11.50 -10.08 -17.31
CA GLU A 22 -11.63 -11.52 -17.03
C GLU A 22 -13.08 -11.91 -16.73
N ALA A 23 -13.84 -11.00 -16.12
CA ALA A 23 -15.24 -11.15 -15.81
C ALA A 23 -15.98 -9.81 -15.79
N THR A 24 -17.31 -9.87 -15.76
CA THR A 24 -18.18 -8.70 -15.67
C THR A 24 -19.24 -8.94 -14.60
N TYR A 25 -19.25 -8.13 -13.55
CA TYR A 25 -20.41 -8.05 -12.67
C TYR A 25 -21.55 -7.33 -13.41
N GLU A 26 -22.52 -8.07 -13.89
CA GLU A 26 -23.76 -7.52 -14.42
C GLU A 26 -24.50 -6.75 -13.31
N LYS A 27 -24.40 -7.29 -12.08
CA LYS A 27 -24.97 -6.74 -10.86
C LYS A 27 -24.04 -7.02 -9.67
N LEU A 28 -23.78 -6.00 -8.86
CA LEU A 28 -23.07 -6.14 -7.59
C LEU A 28 -23.72 -5.20 -6.57
N HIS A 29 -24.63 -5.74 -5.78
CA HIS A 29 -25.40 -4.99 -4.80
C HIS A 29 -25.02 -5.43 -3.39
N THR A 30 -24.72 -4.47 -2.53
CA THR A 30 -24.46 -4.67 -1.11
C THR A 30 -25.43 -3.85 -0.28
N SER A 31 -25.91 -4.41 0.81
CA SER A 31 -26.74 -3.69 1.76
C SER A 31 -26.27 -3.92 3.18
N TYR A 32 -26.31 -2.85 3.97
CA TYR A 32 -25.93 -2.80 5.36
C TYR A 32 -27.12 -2.28 6.17
N THR A 33 -27.52 -3.02 7.18
CA THR A 33 -28.61 -2.62 8.08
C THR A 33 -28.11 -2.62 9.52
N LEU A 34 -28.26 -1.49 10.21
CA LEU A 34 -28.13 -1.39 11.64
C LEU A 34 -29.52 -1.41 12.27
N ALA A 35 -29.80 -2.34 13.15
CA ALA A 35 -31.07 -2.39 13.88
C ALA A 35 -30.99 -1.53 15.16
N ALA A 36 -32.15 -1.20 15.73
CA ALA A 36 -32.23 -0.37 16.94
C ALA A 36 -31.61 -1.04 18.19
N ASP A 37 -31.50 -2.36 18.22
CA ASP A 37 -30.82 -3.12 19.28
C ASP A 37 -29.30 -3.19 19.10
N GLY A 38 -28.75 -2.63 18.00
CA GLY A 38 -27.34 -2.66 17.67
C GLY A 38 -26.89 -3.90 16.89
N SER A 39 -27.79 -4.82 16.56
CA SER A 39 -27.49 -5.91 15.63
C SER A 39 -27.31 -5.37 14.22
N GLN A 40 -26.50 -6.07 13.41
CA GLN A 40 -26.18 -5.64 12.05
C GLN A 40 -26.41 -6.76 11.05
N GLN A 41 -26.75 -6.38 9.82
CA GLN A 41 -26.89 -7.31 8.72
C GLN A 41 -26.13 -6.77 7.50
N TYR A 42 -25.31 -7.61 6.91
CA TYR A 42 -24.68 -7.40 5.61
C TYR A 42 -25.26 -8.40 4.62
N ARG A 43 -25.75 -7.94 3.47
CA ARG A 43 -26.18 -8.80 2.37
C ARG A 43 -25.44 -8.42 1.10
N ARG A 44 -24.98 -9.42 0.36
CA ARG A 44 -24.36 -9.25 -0.96
C ARG A 44 -25.13 -10.06 -1.98
N VAL A 45 -25.49 -9.41 -3.08
CA VAL A 45 -26.12 -10.03 -4.25
C VAL A 45 -25.26 -9.74 -5.46
N MET A 46 -24.82 -10.77 -6.16
CA MET A 46 -24.00 -10.61 -7.35
C MET A 46 -24.49 -11.49 -8.49
N ASP A 47 -24.38 -10.96 -9.72
CA ASP A 47 -24.48 -11.69 -10.98
C ASP A 47 -23.17 -11.45 -11.71
N LEU A 48 -22.27 -12.45 -11.75
CA LEU A 48 -20.92 -12.36 -12.29
C LEU A 48 -20.78 -13.21 -13.54
N LYS A 49 -20.68 -12.58 -14.69
CA LYS A 49 -20.45 -13.24 -15.97
C LYS A 49 -18.96 -13.50 -16.18
N LEU A 50 -18.62 -14.74 -16.53
CA LEU A 50 -17.26 -15.23 -16.75
C LEU A 50 -16.89 -15.05 -18.22
N GLU A 51 -15.82 -14.34 -18.52
CA GLU A 51 -15.46 -14.00 -19.90
C GLU A 51 -14.23 -14.81 -20.42
N THR A 52 -13.44 -15.40 -19.51
CA THR A 52 -12.21 -16.12 -19.87
C THR A 52 -12.05 -17.40 -19.04
N HIS A 53 -11.11 -18.28 -19.43
CA HIS A 53 -10.73 -19.45 -18.63
C HIS A 53 -10.11 -19.06 -17.28
N THR A 54 -9.30 -18.00 -17.23
CA THR A 54 -8.70 -17.48 -16.00
C THR A 54 -9.77 -17.08 -14.98
N SER A 55 -10.91 -16.55 -15.45
CA SER A 55 -11.98 -16.08 -14.57
C SER A 55 -12.51 -17.17 -13.64
N PHE A 56 -12.66 -18.41 -14.08
CA PHE A 56 -13.21 -19.49 -13.26
C PHE A 56 -12.16 -20.46 -12.72
N ASN A 57 -10.99 -20.57 -13.32
CA ASN A 57 -9.94 -21.44 -12.79
C ASN A 57 -9.14 -20.78 -11.64
N ASP A 58 -8.90 -19.47 -11.74
CA ASP A 58 -7.93 -18.82 -10.86
C ASP A 58 -8.53 -17.66 -10.03
N LEU A 59 -9.67 -17.06 -10.45
CA LEU A 59 -10.15 -15.83 -9.85
C LEU A 59 -11.49 -15.94 -9.14
N PHE A 60 -12.51 -16.51 -9.78
CA PHE A 60 -13.90 -16.43 -9.33
C PHE A 60 -14.59 -17.80 -9.17
N GLY A 61 -13.84 -18.90 -9.22
CA GLY A 61 -14.37 -20.25 -9.00
C GLY A 61 -14.91 -20.47 -7.60
N GLU A 62 -14.49 -19.68 -6.64
CA GLU A 62 -14.86 -19.76 -5.23
C GLU A 62 -15.14 -18.38 -4.64
N THR A 63 -16.05 -18.34 -3.66
CA THR A 63 -16.30 -17.15 -2.83
C THR A 63 -16.01 -17.46 -1.38
N PHE A 64 -15.22 -16.60 -0.73
CA PHE A 64 -14.77 -16.75 0.64
C PHE A 64 -15.48 -15.75 1.56
N VAL A 65 -16.05 -16.24 2.67
CA VAL A 65 -16.69 -15.40 3.68
C VAL A 65 -16.15 -15.75 5.05
N VAL A 66 -15.34 -14.84 5.63
CA VAL A 66 -14.79 -15.00 6.99
C VAL A 66 -15.77 -14.43 8.01
N TYR A 67 -16.04 -15.20 9.07
CA TYR A 67 -16.95 -14.80 10.13
C TYR A 67 -16.61 -15.46 11.48
N ASP A 68 -17.14 -14.89 12.57
CA ASP A 68 -17.03 -15.43 13.93
C ASP A 68 -18.37 -16.08 14.30
N PRO A 69 -18.50 -17.43 14.32
CA PRO A 69 -19.76 -18.13 14.55
C PRO A 69 -20.35 -17.90 15.95
N GLU A 70 -19.58 -17.40 16.90
CA GLU A 70 -20.10 -16.98 18.22
C GLU A 70 -21.02 -15.75 18.10
N TYR A 71 -20.71 -14.86 17.16
CA TYR A 71 -21.40 -13.58 16.99
C TYR A 71 -22.11 -13.42 15.65
N GLN A 72 -21.75 -14.23 14.67
CA GLN A 72 -22.22 -14.05 13.30
C GLN A 72 -22.83 -15.35 12.75
N THR A 73 -23.82 -15.20 11.88
CA THR A 73 -24.46 -16.31 11.16
C THR A 73 -24.46 -15.99 9.68
N LEU A 74 -23.85 -16.86 8.87
CA LEU A 74 -23.92 -16.81 7.43
C LEU A 74 -25.14 -17.58 6.92
N THR A 75 -25.91 -16.97 6.03
CA THR A 75 -27.02 -17.59 5.32
C THR A 75 -26.83 -17.40 3.82
N ILE A 76 -26.78 -18.47 3.06
CA ILE A 76 -26.82 -18.42 1.60
C ILE A 76 -28.30 -18.40 1.22
N ASN A 77 -28.79 -17.27 0.68
CA ASN A 77 -30.18 -17.08 0.33
C ASN A 77 -30.51 -17.77 -1.01
N GLU A 78 -29.57 -17.59 -1.99
CA GLU A 78 -29.70 -18.17 -3.32
C GLU A 78 -28.31 -18.31 -3.95
N ALA A 79 -28.04 -19.45 -4.60
CA ALA A 79 -26.79 -19.65 -5.32
C ALA A 79 -26.97 -20.64 -6.48
N TYR A 80 -26.59 -20.25 -7.68
CA TYR A 80 -26.61 -21.08 -8.89
C TYR A 80 -25.70 -20.48 -9.96
N THR A 81 -25.43 -21.26 -11.01
CA THR A 81 -24.77 -20.79 -12.23
C THR A 81 -25.68 -20.95 -13.42
N THR A 82 -25.90 -19.89 -14.18
CA THR A 82 -26.54 -19.96 -15.50
C THR A 82 -25.47 -20.15 -16.54
N GLN A 83 -25.46 -21.28 -17.23
CA GLN A 83 -24.51 -21.60 -18.30
C GLN A 83 -24.76 -20.75 -19.55
N ALA A 84 -23.82 -20.75 -20.50
CA ALA A 84 -23.92 -19.95 -21.72
C ALA A 84 -25.15 -20.28 -22.58
N ASP A 85 -25.63 -21.52 -22.52
CA ASP A 85 -26.85 -21.98 -23.20
C ASP A 85 -28.16 -21.68 -22.43
N GLY A 86 -28.08 -21.08 -21.24
CA GLY A 86 -29.20 -20.77 -20.37
C GLY A 86 -29.56 -21.89 -19.36
N THR A 87 -28.82 -22.99 -19.36
CA THR A 87 -29.03 -24.06 -18.36
C THR A 87 -28.68 -23.55 -16.96
N VAL A 88 -29.57 -23.76 -15.99
CA VAL A 88 -29.32 -23.37 -14.60
C VAL A 88 -28.79 -24.57 -13.81
N VAL A 89 -27.62 -24.42 -13.25
CA VAL A 89 -26.94 -25.40 -12.39
C VAL A 89 -27.02 -24.90 -10.95
N PRO A 90 -27.85 -25.53 -10.08
CA PRO A 90 -27.95 -25.12 -8.68
C PRO A 90 -26.65 -25.43 -7.93
N LEU A 91 -26.38 -24.67 -6.86
CA LEU A 91 -25.26 -24.96 -5.95
C LEU A 91 -25.55 -26.30 -5.24
N PRO A 92 -24.69 -27.33 -5.35
CA PRO A 92 -24.90 -28.58 -4.65
C PRO A 92 -24.63 -28.45 -3.14
N ASP A 93 -25.28 -29.30 -2.32
CA ASP A 93 -25.22 -29.26 -0.85
C ASP A 93 -23.76 -29.34 -0.32
N ASN A 94 -22.88 -30.03 -1.03
CA ASN A 94 -21.46 -30.20 -0.64
C ASN A 94 -20.53 -29.12 -1.18
N ALA A 95 -21.05 -28.09 -1.82
CA ALA A 95 -20.24 -27.00 -2.39
C ALA A 95 -19.91 -25.90 -1.37
N VAL A 96 -20.47 -25.95 -0.17
CA VAL A 96 -20.17 -25.02 0.91
C VAL A 96 -19.41 -25.76 1.99
N ASN A 97 -18.16 -25.36 2.19
CA ASN A 97 -17.27 -25.95 3.20
C ASN A 97 -16.78 -24.87 4.16
N GLU A 98 -16.55 -25.26 5.40
CA GLU A 98 -15.98 -24.37 6.39
C GLU A 98 -14.55 -24.79 6.74
N SER A 99 -13.66 -23.83 6.77
CA SER A 99 -12.26 -23.99 7.16
C SER A 99 -11.83 -22.93 8.17
N LEU A 100 -10.64 -23.10 8.73
CA LEU A 100 -9.98 -22.02 9.45
C LEU A 100 -9.42 -21.02 8.43
N PRO A 101 -9.72 -19.70 8.55
CA PRO A 101 -9.16 -18.72 7.63
C PRO A 101 -7.64 -18.69 7.72
N HIS A 102 -6.97 -18.54 6.57
CA HIS A 102 -5.50 -18.49 6.50
C HIS A 102 -4.91 -17.43 7.45
N ALA A 103 -5.60 -16.31 7.64
CA ALA A 103 -5.19 -15.27 8.58
C ALA A 103 -5.05 -15.75 10.04
N ALA A 104 -5.75 -16.82 10.42
CA ALA A 104 -5.74 -17.41 11.76
C ALA A 104 -4.92 -18.71 11.86
N ALA A 105 -4.28 -19.17 10.79
CA ALA A 105 -3.59 -20.47 10.74
C ALA A 105 -2.54 -20.66 11.85
N ASP A 106 -1.77 -19.61 12.13
CA ASP A 106 -0.71 -19.61 13.15
C ASP A 106 -1.13 -18.82 14.42
N ALA A 107 -2.45 -18.70 14.65
CA ALA A 107 -2.97 -17.87 15.73
C ALA A 107 -4.06 -18.61 16.54
N PRO A 108 -3.68 -19.59 17.41
CA PRO A 108 -4.61 -20.46 18.13
C PRO A 108 -5.71 -19.73 18.93
N ALA A 109 -5.45 -18.53 19.44
CA ALA A 109 -6.46 -17.72 20.14
C ALA A 109 -7.66 -17.33 19.25
N TYR A 110 -7.51 -17.43 17.94
CA TYR A 110 -8.52 -17.08 16.93
C TYR A 110 -9.09 -18.29 16.18
N ASN A 111 -8.84 -19.51 16.67
CA ASN A 111 -9.31 -20.76 16.05
C ASN A 111 -10.84 -20.88 15.98
N ARG A 112 -11.60 -20.00 16.64
CA ARG A 112 -13.05 -19.94 16.50
C ARG A 112 -13.52 -19.34 15.18
N LEU A 113 -12.69 -18.52 14.52
CA LEU A 113 -13.01 -17.96 13.22
C LEU A 113 -13.26 -19.07 12.19
N ARG A 114 -14.20 -18.83 11.30
CA ARG A 114 -14.50 -19.70 10.17
C ARG A 114 -14.43 -18.91 8.88
N GLU A 115 -14.04 -19.61 7.84
CA GLU A 115 -14.10 -19.17 6.47
C GLU A 115 -15.00 -20.14 5.71
N ALA A 116 -16.17 -19.64 5.30
CA ALA A 116 -17.01 -20.39 4.40
C ALA A 116 -16.44 -20.26 2.98
N VAL A 117 -16.15 -21.41 2.37
CA VAL A 117 -15.72 -21.54 0.98
C VAL A 117 -16.91 -22.02 0.17
N ILE A 118 -17.45 -21.15 -0.69
CA ILE A 118 -18.57 -21.43 -1.59
C ILE A 118 -17.99 -21.72 -2.96
N THR A 119 -17.91 -23.00 -3.33
CA THR A 119 -17.37 -23.46 -4.61
C THR A 119 -18.46 -23.44 -5.68
N HIS A 120 -18.32 -22.59 -6.68
CA HIS A 120 -19.28 -22.49 -7.78
C HIS A 120 -19.11 -23.64 -8.76
N THR A 121 -20.23 -24.16 -9.30
CA THR A 121 -20.25 -25.32 -10.20
C THR A 121 -20.89 -24.96 -11.54
N GLY A 122 -20.65 -25.78 -12.58
CA GLY A 122 -21.17 -25.51 -13.92
C GLY A 122 -20.49 -24.35 -14.64
N LEU A 123 -19.25 -24.05 -14.26
CA LEU A 123 -18.50 -22.89 -14.77
C LEU A 123 -17.97 -23.16 -16.19
N GLU A 124 -18.18 -22.19 -17.06
CA GLU A 124 -17.67 -22.15 -18.44
C GLU A 124 -17.57 -20.70 -18.91
N ILE A 125 -16.92 -20.45 -20.02
CA ILE A 125 -16.90 -19.12 -20.64
C ILE A 125 -18.33 -18.72 -21.04
N GLY A 126 -18.77 -17.53 -20.63
CA GLY A 126 -20.10 -17.00 -20.86
C GLY A 126 -21.12 -17.38 -19.79
N ALA A 127 -20.78 -18.28 -18.86
CA ALA A 127 -21.63 -18.58 -17.71
C ALA A 127 -21.73 -17.38 -16.75
N THR A 128 -22.83 -17.29 -16.02
CA THR A 128 -23.06 -16.25 -15.01
C THR A 128 -23.29 -16.90 -13.64
N ILE A 129 -22.42 -16.60 -12.69
CA ILE A 129 -22.57 -16.98 -11.29
C ILE A 129 -23.58 -16.04 -10.63
N HIS A 130 -24.65 -16.59 -10.05
CA HIS A 130 -25.53 -15.88 -9.13
C HIS A 130 -25.22 -16.29 -7.70
N LEU A 131 -25.02 -15.31 -6.81
CA LEU A 131 -24.85 -15.56 -5.38
C LEU A 131 -25.52 -14.44 -4.58
N ASP A 132 -26.41 -14.84 -3.68
CA ASP A 132 -27.05 -13.98 -2.68
C ASP A 132 -26.82 -14.57 -1.30
N TYR A 133 -26.13 -13.85 -0.44
CA TYR A 133 -25.91 -14.26 0.94
C TYR A 133 -26.07 -13.12 1.93
N THR A 134 -26.37 -13.50 3.16
CA THR A 134 -26.56 -12.59 4.30
C THR A 134 -25.65 -13.02 5.45
N LEU A 135 -24.89 -12.07 5.99
CA LEU A 135 -24.14 -12.21 7.24
C LEU A 135 -24.84 -11.40 8.32
N SER A 136 -25.48 -12.08 9.26
CA SER A 136 -26.14 -11.46 10.41
C SER A 136 -25.20 -11.42 11.59
N THR A 137 -25.08 -10.25 12.23
CA THR A 137 -24.16 -10.00 13.36
C THR A 137 -24.94 -9.60 14.60
N LYS A 138 -24.72 -10.27 15.72
CA LYS A 138 -25.34 -9.97 17.02
C LYS A 138 -24.96 -8.58 17.51
N ALA A 139 -25.87 -7.95 18.25
CA ALA A 139 -25.59 -6.70 18.95
C ALA A 139 -24.34 -6.79 19.82
N GLY A 140 -23.55 -5.70 19.85
CA GLY A 140 -22.35 -5.59 20.67
C GLY A 140 -21.12 -6.32 20.10
N PHE A 141 -21.18 -6.94 18.93
CA PHE A 141 -19.98 -7.42 18.24
C PHE A 141 -19.20 -6.23 17.65
N TYR A 142 -19.85 -5.45 16.79
CA TYR A 142 -19.28 -4.20 16.29
C TYR A 142 -19.73 -3.00 17.16
N PRO A 143 -18.85 -2.05 17.44
CA PRO A 143 -19.20 -0.88 18.25
C PRO A 143 -20.03 0.16 17.48
N ALA A 144 -20.03 0.11 16.15
CA ALA A 144 -20.80 0.97 15.26
C ALA A 144 -20.99 0.28 13.90
N LEU A 145 -21.87 0.82 13.06
CA LEU A 145 -21.91 0.43 11.66
C LEU A 145 -20.76 1.15 10.92
N GLU A 146 -19.99 0.37 10.16
CA GLU A 146 -18.89 0.86 9.33
C GLU A 146 -18.95 0.21 7.95
N VAL A 147 -18.89 1.04 6.91
CA VAL A 147 -18.81 0.63 5.51
C VAL A 147 -17.56 1.25 4.90
N CYS A 148 -16.70 0.40 4.36
CA CYS A 148 -15.52 0.79 3.62
C CYS A 148 -15.42 -0.13 2.41
N GLU A 149 -15.99 0.31 1.27
CA GLU A 149 -16.07 -0.47 0.06
C GLU A 149 -15.37 0.23 -1.10
N THR A 150 -14.34 -0.41 -1.63
CA THR A 150 -13.77 -0.03 -2.91
C THR A 150 -14.78 -0.30 -4.01
N LEU A 151 -15.02 0.67 -4.89
CA LEU A 151 -16.05 0.58 -5.91
C LEU A 151 -15.64 -0.26 -7.12
N THR A 152 -14.32 -0.35 -7.40
CA THR A 152 -13.76 -1.14 -8.50
C THR A 152 -13.36 -2.52 -8.02
N GLU A 153 -13.61 -3.54 -8.85
CA GLU A 153 -13.28 -4.93 -8.55
C GLU A 153 -12.02 -5.37 -9.32
N PRO A 154 -11.17 -6.24 -8.70
CA PRO A 154 -10.01 -6.80 -9.41
C PRO A 154 -10.43 -7.65 -10.60
N ALA A 155 -9.80 -7.42 -11.75
CA ALA A 155 -9.97 -8.18 -12.99
C ALA A 155 -11.40 -8.25 -13.55
N ALA A 156 -12.36 -7.55 -12.95
CA ALA A 156 -13.77 -7.54 -13.37
C ALA A 156 -14.34 -6.12 -13.43
N SER A 157 -14.99 -5.79 -14.54
CA SER A 157 -15.81 -4.57 -14.64
C SER A 157 -17.14 -4.74 -13.90
N VAL A 158 -17.78 -3.63 -13.52
CA VAL A 158 -19.08 -3.65 -12.82
C VAL A 158 -20.06 -2.78 -13.55
N LYS A 159 -21.11 -3.38 -14.14
CA LYS A 159 -22.17 -2.65 -14.85
C LYS A 159 -23.12 -1.91 -13.94
N ASP A 160 -23.55 -2.57 -12.86
CA ASP A 160 -24.48 -2.00 -11.87
C ASP A 160 -23.98 -2.28 -10.46
N ARG A 161 -23.38 -1.26 -9.83
CA ARG A 161 -22.91 -1.27 -8.44
C ARG A 161 -23.90 -0.50 -7.58
N ARG A 162 -24.50 -1.16 -6.58
CA ARG A 162 -25.41 -0.51 -5.63
C ARG A 162 -24.98 -0.80 -4.21
N ILE A 163 -24.92 0.25 -3.38
CA ILE A 163 -24.63 0.16 -1.96
C ILE A 163 -25.78 0.83 -1.21
N GLU A 164 -26.40 0.11 -0.30
CA GLU A 164 -27.49 0.61 0.55
C GLU A 164 -27.08 0.52 2.02
N ILE A 165 -27.36 1.59 2.75
CA ILE A 165 -27.14 1.64 4.20
C ILE A 165 -28.44 2.10 4.86
N THR A 166 -29.00 1.25 5.72
CA THR A 166 -30.19 1.56 6.52
C THR A 166 -29.78 1.65 7.98
N VAL A 167 -30.13 2.77 8.62
CA VAL A 167 -29.86 3.01 10.05
C VAL A 167 -31.15 3.34 10.79
N PRO A 168 -31.24 3.13 12.11
CA PRO A 168 -32.44 3.48 12.87
C PRO A 168 -32.76 4.98 12.78
N ALA A 169 -34.03 5.34 12.86
CA ALA A 169 -34.49 6.72 12.89
C ALA A 169 -33.75 7.52 13.98
N GLY A 170 -33.23 8.69 13.61
CA GLY A 170 -32.44 9.54 14.50
C GLY A 170 -30.96 9.20 14.60
N THR A 171 -30.50 8.11 13.97
CA THR A 171 -29.07 7.80 13.86
C THR A 171 -28.46 8.60 12.71
N GLU A 172 -27.39 9.34 12.98
CA GLU A 172 -26.62 10.04 11.95
C GLU A 172 -25.65 9.09 11.27
N LEU A 173 -25.64 9.12 9.93
CA LEU A 173 -24.64 8.44 9.10
C LEU A 173 -23.67 9.47 8.54
N ARG A 174 -22.40 9.37 8.91
CA ARG A 174 -21.30 10.14 8.33
C ARG A 174 -20.78 9.44 7.10
N TYR A 175 -20.57 10.16 6.02
CA TYR A 175 -20.02 9.66 4.76
C TYR A 175 -19.22 10.76 4.04
N ASP A 176 -18.46 10.39 3.01
CA ASP A 176 -17.72 11.37 2.21
C ASP A 176 -18.69 12.37 1.54
N PRO A 177 -18.61 13.68 1.83
CA PRO A 177 -19.47 14.69 1.23
C PRO A 177 -19.40 14.76 -0.32
N ALA A 178 -18.30 14.29 -0.92
CA ALA A 178 -18.17 14.20 -2.38
C ALA A 178 -19.01 13.08 -2.99
N MET A 179 -19.35 12.04 -2.19
CA MET A 179 -20.17 10.89 -2.60
C MET A 179 -21.58 11.00 -1.98
N LYS A 180 -22.42 11.88 -2.50
CA LYS A 180 -23.78 12.09 -1.96
C LYS A 180 -24.72 10.95 -2.30
N PRO A 181 -25.38 10.31 -1.30
CA PRO A 181 -26.39 9.28 -1.55
C PRO A 181 -27.74 9.90 -1.95
N ARG A 182 -28.57 9.09 -2.58
CA ARG A 182 -30.01 9.28 -2.55
C ARG A 182 -30.54 8.77 -1.20
N ARG A 183 -31.31 9.60 -0.49
CA ARG A 183 -31.92 9.22 0.79
C ARG A 183 -33.43 8.99 0.62
N THR A 184 -33.93 7.89 1.17
CA THR A 184 -35.37 7.58 1.23
C THR A 184 -35.67 7.05 2.65
N GLY A 185 -36.32 7.86 3.47
CA GLY A 185 -36.51 7.54 4.90
C GLY A 185 -35.15 7.42 5.61
N ASP A 186 -34.91 6.25 6.17
CA ASP A 186 -33.71 5.90 6.93
C ASP A 186 -32.66 5.15 6.08
N THR A 187 -32.91 5.03 4.77
CA THR A 187 -32.02 4.34 3.83
C THR A 187 -31.27 5.31 2.96
N TYR A 188 -29.98 5.14 2.88
CA TYR A 188 -29.04 5.84 2.03
C TYR A 188 -28.59 4.91 0.90
N THR A 189 -28.71 5.35 -0.37
CA THR A 189 -28.41 4.54 -1.55
C THR A 189 -27.40 5.25 -2.43
N TRP A 190 -26.30 4.57 -2.75
CA TRP A 190 -25.34 4.93 -3.79
C TRP A 190 -25.50 3.98 -4.96
N GLN A 191 -25.45 4.50 -6.16
CA GLN A 191 -25.50 3.71 -7.39
C GLN A 191 -24.44 4.23 -8.37
N PHE A 192 -23.63 3.29 -8.83
CA PHE A 192 -22.58 3.55 -9.82
C PHE A 192 -22.79 2.61 -11.01
N ARG A 193 -22.41 3.05 -12.20
CA ARG A 193 -22.61 2.28 -13.42
C ARG A 193 -21.33 2.24 -14.25
N ASN A 194 -21.10 1.10 -14.92
CA ASN A 194 -20.01 0.92 -15.87
C ASN A 194 -18.63 1.25 -15.27
N LEU A 195 -18.35 0.71 -14.08
CA LEU A 195 -17.06 0.84 -13.44
C LEU A 195 -16.07 -0.10 -14.13
N ALA A 196 -14.90 0.41 -14.48
CA ALA A 196 -13.84 -0.37 -15.08
C ALA A 196 -13.21 -1.32 -14.08
N ALA A 197 -12.69 -2.45 -14.56
CA ALA A 197 -11.88 -3.36 -13.76
C ALA A 197 -10.62 -2.69 -13.23
N TYR A 198 -10.19 -3.11 -12.05
CA TYR A 198 -8.90 -2.75 -11.48
C TYR A 198 -7.87 -3.82 -11.81
N TYR A 199 -6.70 -3.39 -12.26
CA TYR A 199 -5.52 -4.25 -12.45
C TYR A 199 -4.34 -3.66 -11.69
N ASP A 200 -3.63 -4.49 -10.95
CA ASP A 200 -2.38 -4.06 -10.31
C ASP A 200 -1.28 -3.95 -11.36
N GLU A 201 -0.80 -2.74 -11.55
CA GLU A 201 0.27 -2.43 -12.50
C GLU A 201 1.66 -2.31 -11.84
N GLY A 202 1.75 -2.68 -10.56
CA GLY A 202 2.93 -2.45 -9.74
C GLY A 202 3.09 -0.97 -9.33
N TYR A 203 3.73 -0.72 -8.21
CA TYR A 203 3.89 0.63 -7.64
C TYR A 203 2.57 1.41 -7.49
N THR A 204 1.45 0.73 -7.31
CA THR A 204 0.16 1.37 -7.02
C THR A 204 0.16 1.92 -5.60
N PRO A 205 -0.52 3.06 -5.34
CA PRO A 205 -0.54 3.66 -4.01
C PRO A 205 -1.08 2.71 -2.94
N GLN A 206 -0.30 2.53 -1.89
CA GLN A 206 -0.68 1.65 -0.77
C GLN A 206 -1.79 2.22 0.10
N ASN A 207 -2.07 3.51 0.00
CA ASN A 207 -3.17 4.18 0.68
C ASN A 207 -4.49 4.13 -0.09
N GLY A 208 -4.56 3.43 -1.23
CA GLY A 208 -5.75 3.35 -2.06
C GLY A 208 -6.04 4.60 -2.92
N GLU A 209 -5.10 5.57 -2.98
CA GLU A 209 -5.24 6.73 -3.86
C GLU A 209 -5.52 6.31 -5.30
N GLY A 210 -6.53 6.95 -5.92
CA GLY A 210 -6.98 6.58 -7.26
C GLY A 210 -7.93 5.38 -7.32
N ARG A 211 -8.23 4.71 -6.20
CA ARG A 211 -9.27 3.69 -6.10
C ARG A 211 -10.47 4.27 -5.35
N PRO A 212 -11.54 4.65 -6.05
CA PRO A 212 -12.71 5.25 -5.39
C PRO A 212 -13.27 4.27 -4.36
N THR A 213 -13.35 4.73 -3.09
CA THR A 213 -13.79 3.94 -1.95
C THR A 213 -14.91 4.69 -1.22
N LEU A 214 -16.05 4.03 -1.02
CA LEU A 214 -17.13 4.55 -0.20
C LEU A 214 -16.84 4.27 1.27
N CYS A 215 -16.60 5.32 2.05
CA CYS A 215 -16.48 5.28 3.49
C CYS A 215 -17.71 5.89 4.15
N ALA A 216 -18.38 5.12 5.03
CA ALA A 216 -19.52 5.61 5.81
C ALA A 216 -19.57 4.93 7.18
N THR A 217 -20.00 5.67 8.22
CA THR A 217 -20.05 5.15 9.59
C THR A 217 -21.07 5.88 10.47
N THR A 218 -21.52 5.19 11.50
CA THR A 218 -22.33 5.78 12.57
C THR A 218 -21.51 6.29 13.74
N PHE A 219 -20.17 6.17 13.72
CA PHE A 219 -19.31 6.89 14.69
C PHE A 219 -19.47 8.39 14.53
N THR A 220 -19.55 9.11 15.64
CA THR A 220 -19.75 10.57 15.65
C THR A 220 -18.49 11.35 15.26
N SER A 221 -17.31 10.76 15.48
CA SER A 221 -16.01 11.34 15.15
C SER A 221 -14.93 10.26 15.01
N THR A 222 -13.77 10.63 14.51
CA THR A 222 -12.56 9.77 14.53
C THR A 222 -12.13 9.45 15.95
N ALA A 223 -12.22 10.42 16.86
CA ALA A 223 -11.92 10.22 18.27
C ALA A 223 -12.89 9.24 18.96
N ASP A 224 -14.20 9.31 18.63
CA ASP A 224 -15.18 8.34 19.09
C ASP A 224 -14.82 6.92 18.62
N ALA A 225 -14.51 6.75 17.32
CA ALA A 225 -14.08 5.47 16.78
C ALA A 225 -12.83 4.92 17.52
N LEU A 226 -11.76 5.72 17.62
CA LEU A 226 -10.51 5.30 18.24
C LEU A 226 -10.67 4.99 19.74
N SER A 227 -11.60 5.64 20.44
CA SER A 227 -11.90 5.34 21.85
C SER A 227 -12.34 3.89 22.08
N ARG A 228 -12.89 3.23 21.04
CA ARG A 228 -13.39 1.83 21.13
C ARG A 228 -12.26 0.79 21.14
N ILE A 229 -11.10 1.15 20.65
CA ILE A 229 -9.89 0.30 20.63
C ILE A 229 -8.80 0.80 21.58
N ALA A 230 -9.00 1.99 22.19
CA ALA A 230 -8.09 2.51 23.19
C ALA A 230 -8.14 1.65 24.46
N ARG A 231 -7.01 1.02 24.81
CA ARG A 231 -6.87 0.27 26.04
C ARG A 231 -6.51 1.20 27.17
N THR A 232 -7.39 1.30 28.16
CA THR A 232 -7.20 2.10 29.37
C THR A 232 -6.64 1.28 30.55
N GLU A 233 -6.63 -0.05 30.42
CA GLU A 233 -6.07 -0.96 31.42
C GLU A 233 -4.60 -0.68 31.65
N ARG A 234 -4.21 -0.59 32.93
CA ARG A 234 -2.83 -0.32 33.33
C ARG A 234 -2.07 -1.63 33.58
N ASP A 235 -2.13 -2.57 32.65
CA ASP A 235 -1.34 -3.78 32.72
C ASP A 235 0.14 -3.42 32.61
N ILE A 236 0.87 -3.65 33.68
CA ILE A 236 2.32 -3.50 33.68
C ILE A 236 2.89 -4.77 33.07
N VAL A 237 3.36 -4.68 31.84
CA VAL A 237 4.03 -5.79 31.16
C VAL A 237 5.51 -5.45 31.04
N LYS A 238 6.35 -6.27 31.68
CA LYS A 238 7.81 -6.15 31.57
C LYS A 238 8.38 -7.45 31.03
N VAL A 239 9.33 -7.32 30.14
CA VAL A 239 10.14 -8.47 29.68
C VAL A 239 11.46 -8.45 30.47
N PRO A 240 11.71 -9.46 31.34
CA PRO A 240 12.92 -9.49 32.16
C PRO A 240 14.18 -9.40 31.32
N GLY A 241 15.13 -8.59 31.76
CA GLY A 241 16.44 -8.46 31.13
C GLY A 241 16.49 -7.56 29.89
N LEU A 242 15.43 -6.84 29.51
CA LEU A 242 15.46 -5.90 28.39
C LEU A 242 15.75 -4.45 28.81
N ALA A 243 15.46 -4.06 30.06
CA ALA A 243 15.83 -2.73 30.56
C ALA A 243 17.36 -2.52 30.47
N ARG A 244 17.79 -1.36 30.05
CA ARG A 244 19.20 -0.95 29.88
C ARG A 244 19.48 0.31 30.69
N GLN A 245 20.74 0.83 30.61
CA GLN A 245 21.15 2.02 31.32
C GLN A 245 20.51 3.29 30.76
N SER A 246 20.29 3.35 29.45
CA SER A 246 19.63 4.47 28.77
C SER A 246 18.26 4.06 28.22
N LYS A 247 17.40 5.07 28.00
CA LYS A 247 16.08 4.88 27.36
C LYS A 247 16.22 4.42 25.92
N ASP A 248 17.19 4.95 25.18
CA ASP A 248 17.45 4.57 23.78
C ASP A 248 17.90 3.11 23.65
N GLU A 249 18.81 2.66 24.52
CA GLU A 249 19.24 1.26 24.53
C GLU A 249 18.10 0.33 24.95
N THR A 250 17.25 0.76 25.89
CA THR A 250 16.06 0.01 26.29
C THR A 250 15.07 -0.09 25.14
N LEU A 251 14.76 1.02 24.47
CA LEU A 251 13.91 1.03 23.28
C LEU A 251 14.43 0.08 22.20
N LYS A 252 15.73 0.15 21.89
CA LYS A 252 16.35 -0.74 20.91
C LYS A 252 16.21 -2.22 21.30
N ALA A 253 16.45 -2.57 22.55
CA ALA A 253 16.32 -3.94 23.06
C ALA A 253 14.87 -4.46 22.94
N TYR A 254 13.86 -3.64 23.28
CA TYR A 254 12.46 -4.00 23.10
C TYR A 254 12.08 -4.11 21.63
N ALA A 255 12.51 -3.21 20.77
CA ALA A 255 12.27 -3.26 19.33
C ALA A 255 12.86 -4.55 18.70
N GLU A 256 14.09 -4.92 19.04
CA GLU A 256 14.73 -6.16 18.60
C GLU A 256 13.97 -7.39 19.12
N TYR A 257 13.52 -7.38 20.37
CA TYR A 257 12.72 -8.45 20.96
C TYR A 257 11.40 -8.64 20.22
N MET A 258 10.67 -7.55 19.94
CA MET A 258 9.40 -7.60 19.19
C MET A 258 9.57 -8.23 17.81
N GLY A 259 10.68 -7.94 17.12
CA GLY A 259 10.97 -8.48 15.80
C GLY A 259 11.39 -9.94 15.78
N SER A 260 12.12 -10.39 16.83
CA SER A 260 12.74 -11.71 16.86
C SER A 260 11.93 -12.78 17.62
N HIS A 261 11.07 -12.37 18.57
CA HIS A 261 10.37 -13.31 19.45
C HIS A 261 8.85 -13.35 19.27
N LEU A 262 8.26 -12.37 18.56
CA LEU A 262 6.80 -12.28 18.43
C LEU A 262 6.38 -12.50 16.97
N GLY A 263 5.70 -13.60 16.73
CA GLY A 263 5.03 -13.89 15.46
C GLY A 263 3.95 -12.87 15.12
N ARG A 264 3.60 -12.78 13.84
CA ARG A 264 2.50 -11.95 13.35
C ARG A 264 1.29 -12.81 13.02
N SER A 265 0.11 -12.43 13.52
CA SER A 265 -1.16 -12.96 13.04
C SER A 265 -1.70 -12.07 11.91
N GLY A 266 -2.27 -12.69 10.88
CA GLY A 266 -2.98 -12.00 9.80
C GLY A 266 -4.41 -11.58 10.17
N VAL A 267 -4.89 -11.95 11.35
CA VAL A 267 -6.24 -11.58 11.83
C VAL A 267 -6.33 -10.07 11.99
N THR A 268 -7.32 -9.47 11.33
CA THR A 268 -7.58 -8.03 11.44
C THR A 268 -8.50 -7.72 12.62
N PRO A 269 -8.45 -6.51 13.21
CA PRO A 269 -9.34 -6.12 14.28
C PRO A 269 -10.84 -6.25 13.93
N PHE A 270 -11.20 -6.05 12.67
CA PHE A 270 -12.58 -6.21 12.17
C PHE A 270 -13.08 -7.65 12.32
N MET A 271 -12.25 -8.67 12.03
CA MET A 271 -12.62 -10.08 12.16
C MET A 271 -12.98 -10.48 13.61
N THR A 272 -12.50 -9.72 14.60
CA THR A 272 -12.71 -9.98 16.02
C THR A 272 -13.69 -8.99 16.67
N GLY A 273 -14.39 -8.18 15.88
CA GLY A 273 -15.23 -7.10 16.42
C GLY A 273 -14.42 -6.08 17.22
N TYR A 274 -13.18 -5.83 16.80
CA TYR A 274 -12.21 -4.92 17.44
C TYR A 274 -11.77 -5.33 18.85
N ARG A 275 -12.00 -6.59 19.24
CA ARG A 275 -11.52 -7.13 20.51
C ARG A 275 -10.07 -7.55 20.38
N THR A 276 -9.26 -7.21 21.37
CA THR A 276 -7.84 -7.57 21.47
C THR A 276 -7.58 -8.33 22.76
N ARG A 277 -6.59 -9.18 22.75
CA ARG A 277 -6.12 -9.89 23.94
C ARG A 277 -5.35 -8.93 24.87
N PRO A 278 -5.32 -9.19 26.19
CA PRO A 278 -4.42 -8.50 27.12
C PRO A 278 -2.95 -8.62 26.67
N ALA A 279 -2.15 -7.57 26.90
CA ALA A 279 -0.74 -7.56 26.51
C ALA A 279 0.08 -8.71 27.12
N ALA A 280 -0.26 -9.13 28.36
CA ALA A 280 0.38 -10.27 29.01
C ALA A 280 0.12 -11.60 28.29
N GLU A 281 -1.08 -11.81 27.74
CA GLU A 281 -1.40 -13.01 26.94
C GLU A 281 -0.68 -13.00 25.60
N VAL A 282 -0.58 -11.81 24.95
CA VAL A 282 0.17 -11.63 23.72
C VAL A 282 1.63 -11.99 23.92
N LEU A 283 2.23 -11.49 25.01
CA LEU A 283 3.60 -11.81 25.39
C LEU A 283 3.78 -13.32 25.65
N ALA A 284 2.89 -13.92 26.44
CA ALA A 284 2.97 -15.34 26.82
C ALA A 284 2.80 -16.29 25.62
N SER A 285 1.94 -15.92 24.67
CA SER A 285 1.70 -16.71 23.47
C SER A 285 2.73 -16.51 22.35
N ALA A 286 3.58 -15.49 22.47
CA ALA A 286 4.63 -15.12 21.52
C ALA A 286 4.12 -14.79 20.09
N TYR A 287 2.88 -14.36 19.93
CA TYR A 287 2.32 -13.84 18.67
C TYR A 287 1.19 -12.84 18.94
N GLY A 288 0.89 -11.99 17.94
CA GLY A 288 -0.22 -11.07 18.03
C GLY A 288 -0.63 -10.45 16.70
N THR A 289 -1.83 -9.87 16.68
CA THR A 289 -2.27 -8.98 15.61
C THR A 289 -1.43 -7.70 15.64
N ASP A 290 -1.52 -6.90 14.59
CA ASP A 290 -0.75 -5.65 14.51
C ASP A 290 -1.08 -4.70 15.67
N LEU A 291 -2.37 -4.53 15.98
CA LEU A 291 -2.83 -3.71 17.12
C LEU A 291 -2.36 -4.28 18.47
N GLU A 292 -2.42 -5.60 18.67
CA GLU A 292 -1.97 -6.25 19.89
C GLU A 292 -0.48 -6.07 20.13
N LYS A 293 0.34 -6.23 19.08
CA LYS A 293 1.79 -6.06 19.16
C LYS A 293 2.16 -4.59 19.45
N CYS A 294 1.51 -3.63 18.78
CA CYS A 294 1.71 -2.21 19.08
C CYS A 294 1.30 -1.87 20.53
N THR A 295 0.19 -2.44 21.00
CA THR A 295 -0.26 -2.26 22.39
C THR A 295 0.75 -2.84 23.38
N LEU A 296 1.27 -4.05 23.13
CA LEU A 296 2.29 -4.67 23.95
C LEU A 296 3.57 -3.82 24.03
N LEU A 297 4.08 -3.37 22.87
CA LEU A 297 5.30 -2.55 22.82
C LEU A 297 5.11 -1.23 23.58
N ALA A 298 4.00 -0.52 23.35
CA ALA A 298 3.72 0.73 24.05
C ALA A 298 3.62 0.53 25.58
N ARG A 299 2.95 -0.52 26.04
CA ARG A 299 2.82 -0.87 27.47
C ARG A 299 4.16 -1.24 28.09
N ALA A 300 4.95 -2.04 27.40
CA ALA A 300 6.25 -2.46 27.90
C ALA A 300 7.21 -1.27 28.05
N LEU A 301 7.26 -0.37 27.07
CA LEU A 301 8.08 0.85 27.15
C LEU A 301 7.60 1.80 28.25
N THR A 302 6.28 1.99 28.38
CA THR A 302 5.71 2.80 29.47
C THR A 302 6.05 2.24 30.85
N ALA A 303 6.08 0.91 31.02
CA ALA A 303 6.49 0.25 32.26
C ALA A 303 7.97 0.47 32.60
N GLU A 304 8.80 0.81 31.62
CA GLU A 304 10.21 1.20 31.80
C GLU A 304 10.41 2.73 31.89
N GLY A 305 9.31 3.51 32.00
CA GLY A 305 9.36 4.96 32.14
C GLY A 305 9.68 5.70 30.82
N ILE A 306 9.42 5.06 29.69
CA ILE A 306 9.54 5.66 28.35
C ILE A 306 8.13 6.05 27.90
N ASP A 307 7.95 7.30 27.46
CA ASP A 307 6.66 7.77 26.94
C ASP A 307 6.37 7.10 25.59
N ALA A 308 5.28 6.34 25.54
CA ALA A 308 4.91 5.57 24.37
C ALA A 308 3.39 5.43 24.24
N GLU A 309 2.85 5.70 23.05
CA GLU A 309 1.42 5.54 22.72
C GLU A 309 1.21 4.84 21.38
N VAL A 310 0.08 4.13 21.28
CA VAL A 310 -0.33 3.54 19.99
C VAL A 310 -0.94 4.63 19.12
N VAL A 311 -0.54 4.63 17.85
CA VAL A 311 -1.09 5.51 16.82
C VAL A 311 -1.70 4.70 15.68
N ALA A 312 -2.76 5.22 15.07
CA ALA A 312 -3.44 4.66 13.91
C ALA A 312 -3.09 5.48 12.66
N VAL A 313 -2.75 4.80 11.58
CA VAL A 313 -2.42 5.39 10.28
C VAL A 313 -3.60 5.22 9.34
N TYR A 314 -4.07 6.32 8.75
CA TYR A 314 -5.20 6.36 7.84
C TYR A 314 -4.80 6.85 6.45
N PRO A 315 -5.46 6.41 5.37
CA PRO A 315 -5.37 7.05 4.07
C PRO A 315 -5.80 8.52 4.13
N ALA A 316 -4.98 9.45 3.65
CA ALA A 316 -5.37 10.87 3.62
C ALA A 316 -6.52 11.13 2.62
N CYS A 317 -6.58 10.33 1.55
CA CYS A 317 -7.60 10.46 0.50
C CYS A 317 -9.03 10.12 0.95
N HIS A 318 -9.23 9.45 2.09
CA HIS A 318 -10.55 9.15 2.62
C HIS A 318 -11.03 10.27 3.55
N ALA A 319 -12.19 10.87 3.26
CA ALA A 319 -12.72 11.99 4.05
C ALA A 319 -13.24 11.57 5.42
N VAL A 320 -13.71 10.32 5.57
CA VAL A 320 -14.25 9.76 6.81
C VAL A 320 -13.28 8.75 7.38
N LYS A 321 -12.74 9.02 8.57
CA LYS A 321 -11.87 8.10 9.30
C LYS A 321 -12.70 7.29 10.30
N MET A 322 -12.54 5.97 10.29
CA MET A 322 -13.24 5.01 11.14
C MET A 322 -12.32 3.81 11.43
N LEU A 323 -12.72 2.86 12.27
CA LEU A 323 -11.83 1.74 12.63
C LEU A 323 -11.51 0.84 11.43
N ARG A 324 -12.49 0.59 10.57
CA ARG A 324 -12.31 -0.25 9.38
C ARG A 324 -11.38 0.37 8.33
N ASP A 325 -11.19 1.67 8.37
CA ASP A 325 -10.32 2.42 7.47
C ASP A 325 -8.86 2.53 7.94
N ILE A 326 -8.53 1.99 9.11
CA ILE A 326 -7.17 1.98 9.63
C ILE A 326 -6.29 1.09 8.75
N LYS A 327 -5.28 1.70 8.12
CA LYS A 327 -4.32 1.03 7.26
C LYS A 327 -3.29 0.21 8.05
N SER A 328 -2.79 0.77 9.14
CA SER A 328 -1.83 0.14 10.03
C SER A 328 -1.79 0.82 11.39
N PHE A 329 -1.15 0.16 12.36
CA PHE A 329 -0.83 0.73 13.66
C PHE A 329 0.68 0.94 13.79
N ALA A 330 1.06 1.89 14.65
CA ALA A 330 2.44 2.10 15.05
C ALA A 330 2.49 2.51 16.52
N VAL A 331 3.69 2.58 17.08
CA VAL A 331 3.95 3.11 18.42
C VAL A 331 4.76 4.38 18.27
N ALA A 332 4.21 5.50 18.73
CA ALA A 332 4.95 6.74 18.91
C ALA A 332 5.70 6.66 20.24
N VAL A 333 7.01 6.86 20.20
CA VAL A 333 7.90 6.79 21.37
C VAL A 333 8.62 8.12 21.50
N THR A 334 8.49 8.77 22.66
CA THR A 334 9.11 10.07 22.92
C THR A 334 10.20 9.94 23.98
N ILE A 335 11.45 10.29 23.58
CA ILE A 335 12.62 10.35 24.45
C ILE A 335 13.22 11.74 24.30
N ASP A 336 13.41 12.44 25.41
CA ASP A 336 14.01 13.77 25.48
C ASP A 336 13.39 14.79 24.49
N GLY A 337 12.05 14.69 24.31
CA GLY A 337 11.28 15.57 23.43
C GLY A 337 11.29 15.17 21.95
N ASN A 338 12.06 14.15 21.55
CA ASN A 338 12.09 13.62 20.19
C ASN A 338 11.16 12.42 20.08
N THR A 339 10.24 12.45 19.10
CA THR A 339 9.32 11.34 18.84
C THR A 339 9.78 10.52 17.65
N SER A 340 9.87 9.21 17.82
CA SER A 340 10.13 8.22 16.79
C SER A 340 8.99 7.20 16.72
N TYR A 341 8.84 6.54 15.60
CA TYR A 341 7.72 5.63 15.35
C TYR A 341 8.21 4.22 15.08
N TYR A 342 7.52 3.22 15.62
CA TYR A 342 7.87 1.82 15.49
C TYR A 342 6.65 0.98 15.12
N SER A 343 6.84 0.01 14.24
CA SER A 343 5.81 -1.01 13.97
C SER A 343 5.66 -1.97 15.16
N GLY A 344 4.57 -2.71 15.21
CA GLY A 344 4.40 -3.80 16.18
C GLY A 344 5.49 -4.89 16.11
N SER A 345 6.28 -4.93 15.05
CA SER A 345 7.45 -5.82 14.91
C SER A 345 8.78 -5.12 15.27
N GLY A 346 8.74 -3.94 15.87
CA GLY A 346 9.93 -3.21 16.31
C GLY A 346 10.72 -2.51 15.19
N ALA A 347 10.29 -2.58 13.93
CA ALA A 347 10.93 -1.82 12.87
C ALA A 347 10.62 -0.32 13.02
N GLN A 348 11.65 0.51 12.96
CA GLN A 348 11.47 1.95 12.94
C GLN A 348 10.79 2.39 11.64
N LEU A 349 9.82 3.27 11.76
CA LEU A 349 9.02 3.80 10.66
C LEU A 349 9.28 5.30 10.50
N ASP A 350 9.34 5.75 9.28
CA ASP A 350 9.40 7.18 8.94
C ASP A 350 8.03 7.62 8.43
N LEU A 351 7.09 7.83 9.35
CA LEU A 351 5.72 8.22 9.01
C LEU A 351 5.64 9.63 8.40
N GLN A 352 6.61 10.49 8.71
CA GLN A 352 6.68 11.83 8.15
C GLN A 352 6.92 11.82 6.63
N LEU A 353 7.68 10.85 6.10
CA LEU A 353 7.89 10.70 4.64
C LEU A 353 6.59 10.47 3.86
N ARG A 354 5.54 10.05 4.53
CA ARG A 354 4.26 9.72 3.94
C ARG A 354 3.14 10.67 4.38
N SER A 355 3.46 11.76 5.06
CA SER A 355 2.48 12.71 5.60
C SER A 355 1.68 13.47 4.53
N ASP A 356 2.12 13.42 3.27
CA ASP A 356 1.40 13.93 2.10
C ASP A 356 0.25 13.01 1.63
N ARG A 357 0.22 11.74 2.11
CA ARG A 357 -0.72 10.71 1.67
C ARG A 357 -1.32 9.86 2.80
N ASP A 358 -0.74 9.89 4.00
CA ASP A 358 -1.23 9.20 5.19
C ASP A 358 -1.46 10.20 6.33
N GLU A 359 -2.50 10.01 7.12
CA GLU A 359 -2.80 10.77 8.33
C GLU A 359 -2.60 9.88 9.55
N VAL A 360 -2.01 10.43 10.60
CA VAL A 360 -1.71 9.69 11.84
C VAL A 360 -2.51 10.27 12.99
N TYR A 361 -3.13 9.39 13.78
CA TYR A 361 -3.93 9.76 14.93
C TYR A 361 -3.49 9.00 16.18
N SER A 362 -3.40 9.69 17.33
CA SER A 362 -3.26 9.05 18.63
C SER A 362 -4.49 8.21 18.95
N VAL A 363 -4.30 6.94 19.26
CA VAL A 363 -5.42 6.04 19.59
C VAL A 363 -6.05 6.45 20.92
N THR A 364 -5.25 6.76 21.91
CA THR A 364 -5.76 7.12 23.26
C THR A 364 -6.40 8.51 23.27
N GLY A 365 -5.79 9.49 22.58
CA GLY A 365 -6.26 10.88 22.59
C GLY A 365 -7.24 11.21 21.45
N GLY A 366 -7.34 10.38 20.43
CA GLY A 366 -8.17 10.62 19.24
C GLY A 366 -7.76 11.86 18.42
N ARG A 367 -6.59 12.46 18.73
CA ARG A 367 -6.08 13.66 18.06
C ARG A 367 -5.22 13.31 16.84
N LYS A 368 -5.33 14.11 15.81
CA LYS A 368 -4.42 14.04 14.67
C LYS A 368 -3.01 14.48 15.10
N ILE A 369 -2.01 13.80 14.59
CA ILE A 369 -0.61 14.16 14.73
C ILE A 369 -0.20 14.88 13.43
N ASP A 370 0.15 16.16 13.56
CA ASP A 370 0.59 16.96 12.45
C ASP A 370 2.11 16.85 12.26
N PHE A 371 2.52 16.51 11.06
CA PHE A 371 3.92 16.51 10.67
C PHE A 371 4.29 17.80 9.96
N ALA A 372 5.50 18.28 10.16
CA ALA A 372 6.06 19.32 9.32
C ALA A 372 6.16 18.80 7.85
N PRO A 373 6.04 19.67 6.85
CA PRO A 373 6.26 19.27 5.45
C PRO A 373 7.59 18.55 5.30
N CYS A 374 7.55 17.41 4.61
CA CYS A 374 8.75 16.61 4.41
C CYS A 374 9.64 17.26 3.34
N THR A 375 10.87 17.61 3.72
CA THR A 375 11.94 17.99 2.79
C THR A 375 12.96 16.85 2.79
N ASN A 376 13.27 16.30 1.62
CA ASN A 376 14.34 15.32 1.47
C ASN A 376 15.34 15.90 0.49
N THR A 377 16.38 16.55 1.01
CA THR A 377 17.46 17.08 0.19
C THR A 377 18.72 16.27 0.42
N ARG A 378 19.44 16.01 -0.64
CA ARG A 378 20.76 15.38 -0.58
C ARG A 378 21.73 16.11 -1.47
N LYS A 379 22.84 16.58 -0.87
CA LYS A 379 23.98 17.12 -1.59
C LYS A 379 25.18 16.21 -1.39
N ALA A 380 25.80 15.78 -2.48
CA ALA A 380 26.95 14.89 -2.42
C ALA A 380 28.03 15.35 -3.39
N ASP A 381 29.22 15.62 -2.84
CA ASP A 381 30.43 15.90 -3.60
C ASP A 381 31.37 14.69 -3.49
N ILE A 382 31.62 14.01 -4.61
CA ILE A 382 32.36 12.75 -4.67
C ILE A 382 33.62 12.93 -5.52
N THR A 383 34.78 12.65 -4.94
CA THR A 383 36.04 12.57 -5.66
C THR A 383 36.35 11.11 -5.97
N VAL A 384 36.68 10.81 -7.23
CA VAL A 384 37.03 9.47 -7.70
C VAL A 384 38.40 9.50 -8.38
N THR A 385 39.29 8.61 -7.97
CA THR A 385 40.58 8.40 -8.61
C THR A 385 40.66 6.96 -9.12
N ILE A 386 41.02 6.81 -10.40
CA ILE A 386 41.08 5.52 -11.08
C ILE A 386 42.49 5.28 -11.58
N ASN A 387 43.11 4.17 -11.14
CA ASN A 387 44.43 3.73 -11.55
C ASN A 387 44.34 2.27 -12.03
N GLY A 388 44.53 2.04 -13.32
CA GLY A 388 44.29 0.71 -13.90
C GLY A 388 42.82 0.29 -13.66
N THR A 389 42.62 -0.87 -13.02
CA THR A 389 41.32 -1.39 -12.66
C THR A 389 40.90 -1.09 -11.21
N GLU A 390 41.74 -0.36 -10.48
CA GLU A 390 41.43 0.04 -9.11
C GLU A 390 40.82 1.45 -9.09
N ALA A 391 39.77 1.60 -8.28
CA ALA A 391 39.16 2.91 -8.04
C ALA A 391 39.09 3.20 -6.55
N THR A 392 39.44 4.41 -6.18
CA THR A 392 39.23 4.97 -4.85
C THR A 392 38.23 6.10 -4.92
N SER A 393 37.39 6.22 -3.92
CA SER A 393 36.43 7.30 -3.82
C SER A 393 36.37 7.89 -2.42
N SER A 394 36.04 9.17 -2.35
CA SER A 394 35.74 9.88 -1.11
C SER A 394 34.56 10.80 -1.37
N ALA A 395 33.58 10.78 -0.51
CA ALA A 395 32.36 11.59 -0.64
C ALA A 395 32.05 12.32 0.66
N ASN A 396 31.67 13.60 0.55
CA ASN A 396 30.99 14.35 1.58
C ASN A 396 29.50 14.39 1.20
N VAL A 397 28.65 13.82 2.06
CA VAL A 397 27.21 13.72 1.83
C VAL A 397 26.47 14.47 2.91
N GLU A 398 25.81 15.54 2.53
CA GLU A 398 24.89 16.32 3.36
C GLU A 398 23.47 15.88 3.06
N THR A 399 22.73 15.55 4.08
CA THR A 399 21.34 15.08 3.94
C THR A 399 20.46 15.83 4.91
N ASP A 400 19.37 16.38 4.43
CA ASP A 400 18.22 16.76 5.26
C ASP A 400 17.09 15.77 4.95
N ARG A 401 16.64 15.05 5.97
CA ARG A 401 15.53 14.14 5.86
C ARG A 401 14.48 14.52 6.89
N SER A 402 13.40 15.11 6.41
CA SER A 402 12.29 15.55 7.27
C SER A 402 12.72 16.51 8.38
N GLY A 403 13.67 17.44 8.10
CA GLY A 403 14.20 18.40 9.06
C GLY A 403 15.32 17.85 9.95
N VAL A 404 15.74 16.60 9.76
CA VAL A 404 16.92 16.03 10.41
C VAL A 404 18.12 16.13 9.47
N THR A 405 19.03 17.03 9.77
CA THR A 405 20.26 17.22 9.00
C THR A 405 21.37 16.31 9.48
N SER A 406 22.11 15.75 8.55
CA SER A 406 23.31 14.96 8.82
C SER A 406 24.38 15.21 7.77
N THR A 407 25.64 15.14 8.19
CA THR A 407 26.80 15.16 7.28
C THR A 407 27.61 13.91 7.52
N GLN A 408 27.89 13.17 6.43
CA GLN A 408 28.65 11.93 6.50
C GLN A 408 29.78 11.93 5.48
N GLN A 409 30.94 11.45 5.90
CA GLN A 409 32.02 11.09 4.98
C GLN A 409 31.92 9.60 4.66
N THR A 410 31.84 9.26 3.38
CA THR A 410 31.69 7.89 2.90
C THR A 410 32.65 7.64 1.72
N SER A 411 32.79 6.38 1.33
CA SER A 411 33.57 5.96 0.16
C SER A 411 32.67 5.08 -0.74
N PRO A 412 31.78 5.69 -1.57
CA PRO A 412 30.87 4.94 -2.44
C PRO A 412 31.66 4.07 -3.43
N ALA A 413 31.29 2.80 -3.55
CA ALA A 413 32.01 1.86 -4.41
C ALA A 413 31.85 2.21 -5.90
N VAL A 414 32.97 2.46 -6.58
CA VAL A 414 33.05 2.65 -8.03
C VAL A 414 33.52 1.35 -8.67
N SER A 415 32.78 0.84 -9.64
CA SER A 415 33.14 -0.39 -10.34
C SER A 415 33.94 -0.07 -11.61
N VAL A 416 35.09 -0.74 -11.78
CA VAL A 416 35.93 -0.65 -12.99
C VAL A 416 36.12 -2.04 -13.55
N ALA A 417 35.71 -2.24 -14.80
CA ALA A 417 35.86 -3.51 -15.51
C ALA A 417 36.69 -3.33 -16.78
N ASP A 418 37.75 -4.16 -16.95
CA ASP A 418 38.49 -4.25 -18.21
C ASP A 418 37.63 -4.94 -19.30
N ARG A 419 37.63 -4.36 -20.47
CA ARG A 419 36.91 -4.85 -21.66
C ARG A 419 37.77 -4.67 -22.92
N SER A 420 38.68 -5.61 -23.15
CA SER A 420 39.54 -5.64 -24.35
C SER A 420 40.37 -4.37 -24.54
N GLY A 421 41.02 -3.92 -23.46
CA GLY A 421 41.88 -2.73 -23.47
C GLY A 421 41.17 -1.40 -23.30
N TYR A 422 39.86 -1.45 -22.95
CA TYR A 422 39.09 -0.31 -22.47
C TYR A 422 38.57 -0.62 -21.07
N ARG A 423 38.48 0.39 -20.24
CA ARG A 423 37.92 0.28 -18.90
C ARG A 423 36.50 0.87 -18.88
N LEU A 424 35.54 0.07 -18.47
CA LEU A 424 34.20 0.54 -18.20
C LEU A 424 34.10 0.92 -16.72
N VAL A 425 33.92 2.20 -16.45
CA VAL A 425 33.76 2.76 -15.11
C VAL A 425 32.29 2.98 -14.86
N LYS A 426 31.73 2.36 -13.81
CA LYS A 426 30.35 2.55 -13.40
C LYS A 426 30.31 3.32 -12.09
N LEU A 427 29.67 4.48 -12.11
CA LEU A 427 29.47 5.34 -10.95
C LEU A 427 28.30 4.83 -10.09
N PRO A 428 28.39 4.92 -8.76
CA PRO A 428 27.33 4.50 -7.85
C PRO A 428 26.13 5.43 -7.91
N SER A 429 24.95 4.91 -7.53
CA SER A 429 23.75 5.69 -7.26
C SER A 429 23.88 6.26 -5.85
N VAL A 430 23.96 7.58 -5.72
CA VAL A 430 24.14 8.28 -4.43
C VAL A 430 22.90 9.10 -4.08
N GLY A 431 22.19 9.65 -5.05
CA GLY A 431 20.96 10.41 -4.84
C GLY A 431 19.82 9.57 -4.27
N PHE A 432 18.85 10.19 -3.63
CA PHE A 432 17.63 9.52 -3.16
C PHE A 432 16.87 8.86 -4.32
N ALA A 433 16.53 9.64 -5.35
CA ALA A 433 15.75 9.15 -6.49
C ALA A 433 16.47 8.03 -7.25
N GLU A 434 17.79 8.09 -7.38
CA GLU A 434 18.59 7.04 -8.01
C GLU A 434 18.56 5.72 -7.22
N SER A 435 18.45 5.80 -5.88
CA SER A 435 18.45 4.62 -4.99
C SER A 435 17.14 3.83 -5.01
N TRP A 436 16.04 4.37 -5.57
CA TRP A 436 14.74 3.70 -5.57
C TRP A 436 14.70 2.42 -6.40
N GLY A 437 15.60 2.26 -7.38
CA GLY A 437 15.70 1.04 -8.18
C GLY A 437 14.44 0.71 -8.98
N MET A 438 13.64 1.70 -9.33
CA MET A 438 12.38 1.50 -10.06
C MET A 438 12.65 0.94 -11.46
N SER A 439 12.01 -0.15 -11.79
CA SER A 439 12.21 -0.89 -13.03
C SER A 439 10.89 -1.38 -13.61
N ARG A 440 10.93 -1.90 -14.85
CA ARG A 440 9.76 -2.45 -15.55
C ARG A 440 8.62 -1.43 -15.70
N LEU A 441 8.98 -0.18 -15.99
CA LEU A 441 8.04 0.90 -16.21
C LEU A 441 7.39 0.77 -17.60
N GLY A 442 6.13 0.35 -17.65
CA GLY A 442 5.33 0.24 -18.88
C GLY A 442 5.21 1.59 -19.61
N THR A 443 4.91 1.55 -20.91
CA THR A 443 4.72 2.78 -21.71
C THR A 443 3.44 3.50 -21.37
N GLU A 444 2.41 2.77 -21.02
CA GLU A 444 1.10 3.26 -20.63
C GLU A 444 0.76 2.81 -19.21
N ARG A 445 -0.13 3.54 -18.55
CA ARG A 445 -0.59 3.24 -17.20
C ARG A 445 -2.05 3.67 -17.03
N ARG A 446 -2.82 2.80 -16.39
CA ARG A 446 -4.24 3.05 -16.06
C ARG A 446 -4.45 3.40 -14.60
N GLN A 447 -3.56 2.91 -13.72
CA GLN A 447 -3.63 3.12 -12.28
C GLN A 447 -2.66 4.22 -11.83
N TYR A 448 -2.94 4.81 -10.69
CA TYR A 448 -2.01 5.74 -10.04
C TYR A 448 -0.68 5.04 -9.73
N PHE A 449 0.38 5.83 -9.72
CA PHE A 449 1.73 5.34 -9.44
C PHE A 449 2.28 6.04 -8.19
N GLU A 450 2.90 5.30 -7.29
CA GLU A 450 3.49 5.83 -6.07
C GLU A 450 5.01 5.81 -6.16
N MET A 451 5.62 6.99 -6.04
CA MET A 451 7.05 7.16 -5.74
C MET A 451 7.27 7.10 -4.22
N PRO A 452 8.44 6.67 -3.75
CA PRO A 452 8.70 6.56 -2.31
C PRO A 452 8.44 7.86 -1.54
N TYR A 453 8.93 9.00 -2.06
CA TYR A 453 8.76 10.35 -1.47
C TYR A 453 9.22 11.43 -2.46
N VAL A 454 8.93 12.69 -2.15
CA VAL A 454 9.49 13.86 -2.85
C VAL A 454 10.95 14.08 -2.42
N CYS A 455 11.81 14.52 -3.34
CA CYS A 455 13.22 14.77 -3.01
C CYS A 455 13.86 15.82 -3.92
N ASP A 456 15.01 16.36 -3.47
CA ASP A 456 15.85 17.28 -4.22
C ASP A 456 17.32 16.84 -4.03
N ASP A 457 17.88 16.21 -5.06
CA ASP A 457 19.24 15.65 -5.06
C ASP A 457 20.18 16.50 -5.89
N GLU A 458 21.33 16.88 -5.32
CA GLU A 458 22.47 17.50 -5.99
C GLU A 458 23.69 16.59 -5.82
N VAL A 459 24.08 15.87 -6.87
CA VAL A 459 25.20 14.93 -6.81
C VAL A 459 26.25 15.28 -7.86
N THR A 460 27.48 15.49 -7.43
CA THR A 460 28.62 15.81 -8.30
C THR A 460 29.77 14.82 -8.08
N PHE A 461 30.24 14.21 -9.17
CA PHE A 461 31.45 13.41 -9.21
C PHE A 461 32.56 14.18 -9.90
N THR A 462 33.69 14.31 -9.23
CA THR A 462 34.98 14.79 -9.81
C THR A 462 35.87 13.57 -10.00
N ILE A 463 36.17 13.24 -11.25
CA ILE A 463 36.83 11.99 -11.62
C ILE A 463 38.20 12.32 -12.24
N THR A 464 39.23 11.61 -11.78
CA THR A 464 40.58 11.64 -12.37
C THR A 464 41.02 10.22 -12.68
N THR A 465 41.58 9.99 -13.86
CA THR A 465 42.10 8.68 -14.29
C THR A 465 43.48 8.77 -14.86
N ASP A 466 44.24 7.68 -14.79
CA ASP A 466 45.56 7.50 -15.42
C ASP A 466 45.48 7.33 -16.95
N GLY A 467 44.28 7.17 -17.51
CA GLY A 467 44.01 7.03 -18.93
C GLY A 467 43.25 8.22 -19.52
N ARG A 468 42.95 8.15 -20.81
CA ARG A 468 42.08 9.11 -21.49
C ARG A 468 40.65 8.69 -21.42
N ILE A 469 39.76 9.58 -21.00
CA ILE A 469 38.31 9.37 -21.03
C ILE A 469 37.80 9.54 -22.45
N LEU A 470 37.12 8.53 -22.97
CA LEU A 470 36.56 8.49 -24.34
C LEU A 470 35.09 8.86 -24.39
N THR A 471 34.39 8.78 -23.25
CA THR A 471 32.97 9.19 -23.17
C THR A 471 32.86 10.67 -23.54
N PRO A 472 32.02 11.05 -24.52
CA PRO A 472 31.86 12.44 -24.89
C PRO A 472 31.12 13.25 -23.81
N SER A 473 31.45 14.55 -23.72
CA SER A 473 30.65 15.49 -22.93
C SER A 473 29.23 15.54 -23.45
N ARG A 474 28.26 15.54 -22.53
CA ARG A 474 26.81 15.55 -22.87
C ARG A 474 25.98 16.12 -21.74
N GLU A 475 24.81 16.59 -22.07
CA GLU A 475 23.83 17.09 -21.11
C GLU A 475 22.41 16.64 -21.48
N LEU A 476 21.60 16.30 -20.48
CA LEU A 476 20.17 16.06 -20.58
C LEU A 476 19.46 16.93 -19.55
N LYS A 477 18.47 17.69 -19.98
CA LYS A 477 17.60 18.46 -19.11
C LYS A 477 16.15 18.10 -19.40
N LEU A 478 15.43 17.70 -18.38
CA LEU A 478 13.99 17.44 -18.42
C LEU A 478 13.34 18.22 -17.29
N SER A 479 12.26 18.95 -17.60
CA SER A 479 11.46 19.63 -16.59
C SER A 479 9.98 19.48 -16.96
N ASN A 480 9.16 19.08 -15.98
CA ASN A 480 7.72 18.92 -16.12
C ASN A 480 7.06 19.04 -14.73
N PRO A 481 5.70 19.03 -14.62
CA PRO A 481 5.03 19.19 -13.32
C PRO A 481 5.37 18.13 -12.27
N VAL A 482 5.87 16.97 -12.68
CA VAL A 482 6.26 15.88 -11.74
C VAL A 482 7.63 16.16 -11.13
N GLY A 483 8.54 16.82 -11.87
CA GLY A 483 9.87 17.10 -11.39
C GLY A 483 10.83 17.59 -12.46
N GLU A 484 12.10 17.65 -12.09
CA GLU A 484 13.20 18.11 -12.93
C GLU A 484 14.37 17.14 -12.82
N VAL A 485 15.07 16.90 -13.94
CA VAL A 485 16.27 16.10 -14.00
C VAL A 485 17.30 16.81 -14.87
N THR A 486 18.49 17.05 -14.35
CA THR A 486 19.66 17.51 -15.09
C THR A 486 20.79 16.51 -14.90
N LEU A 487 21.18 15.85 -15.98
CA LEU A 487 22.31 14.92 -16.04
C LEU A 487 23.36 15.49 -16.97
N ARG A 488 24.62 15.63 -16.50
CA ARG A 488 25.68 16.25 -17.27
C ARG A 488 26.99 15.49 -17.09
N ILE A 489 27.71 15.29 -18.18
CA ILE A 489 29.07 14.80 -18.22
C ILE A 489 29.91 15.83 -18.94
N GLU A 490 30.95 16.31 -18.29
CA GLU A 490 32.01 17.16 -18.88
C GLU A 490 33.33 16.41 -18.82
N VAL A 491 33.99 16.29 -19.95
CA VAL A 491 35.26 15.56 -20.06
C VAL A 491 36.35 16.48 -20.58
N ASP A 492 37.50 16.45 -19.89
CA ASP A 492 38.76 17.12 -20.28
C ASP A 492 39.93 16.14 -20.11
N GLY A 493 40.26 15.44 -21.18
CA GLY A 493 41.37 14.49 -21.23
C GLY A 493 41.22 13.31 -20.28
N SER A 494 41.93 13.33 -19.17
CA SER A 494 41.91 12.33 -18.09
C SER A 494 41.00 12.72 -16.92
N LYS A 495 40.26 13.81 -17.03
CA LYS A 495 39.37 14.30 -16.00
C LYS A 495 37.94 14.34 -16.50
N ALA A 496 36.97 14.09 -15.62
CA ALA A 496 35.57 14.31 -15.89
C ALA A 496 34.83 14.84 -14.67
N THR A 497 33.81 15.66 -14.93
CA THR A 497 32.82 16.05 -13.94
C THR A 497 31.49 15.46 -14.37
N VAL A 498 30.82 14.72 -13.46
CA VAL A 498 29.48 14.17 -13.69
C VAL A 498 28.55 14.77 -12.67
N THR A 499 27.54 15.49 -13.14
CA THR A 499 26.51 16.12 -12.29
C THR A 499 25.17 15.44 -12.51
N ARG A 500 24.46 15.15 -11.42
CA ARG A 500 23.13 14.55 -11.42
C ARG A 500 22.25 15.31 -10.43
N ASN A 501 21.45 16.23 -10.94
CA ASN A 501 20.49 16.98 -10.14
C ASN A 501 19.10 16.47 -10.44
N VAL A 502 18.37 16.09 -9.40
CA VAL A 502 17.06 15.45 -9.50
C VAL A 502 16.12 16.06 -8.49
N LYS A 503 15.03 16.62 -8.96
CA LYS A 503 13.97 17.14 -8.12
C LYS A 503 12.67 16.43 -8.43
N ILE A 504 12.07 15.79 -7.44
CA ILE A 504 10.75 15.14 -7.54
C ILE A 504 9.77 15.91 -6.69
N ASN A 505 8.73 16.46 -7.33
CA ASN A 505 7.75 17.36 -6.70
C ASN A 505 6.50 16.64 -6.21
N LYS A 506 6.22 15.42 -6.72
CA LYS A 506 5.02 14.65 -6.40
C LYS A 506 5.38 13.19 -6.14
N ALA A 507 4.83 12.61 -5.08
CA ALA A 507 4.96 11.19 -4.82
C ALA A 507 3.82 10.37 -5.45
N ILE A 508 2.62 10.92 -5.55
CA ILE A 508 1.48 10.28 -6.20
C ILE A 508 1.27 10.86 -7.60
N ILE A 509 1.31 9.99 -8.60
CA ILE A 509 1.24 10.33 -10.02
C ILE A 509 -0.06 9.76 -10.61
N ALA A 510 -0.90 10.66 -11.12
CA ALA A 510 -2.11 10.24 -11.83
C ALA A 510 -1.77 9.60 -13.20
N PRO A 511 -2.62 8.72 -13.76
CA PRO A 511 -2.40 8.11 -15.07
C PRO A 511 -2.14 9.13 -16.18
N ALA A 512 -2.80 10.28 -16.16
CA ALA A 512 -2.59 11.37 -17.12
C ALA A 512 -1.19 12.00 -17.05
N GLU A 513 -0.51 11.90 -15.90
CA GLU A 513 0.84 12.43 -15.67
C GLU A 513 1.93 11.37 -15.91
N TRP A 514 1.54 10.11 -16.17
CA TRP A 514 2.47 8.99 -16.27
C TRP A 514 3.58 9.19 -17.30
N LYS A 515 3.25 9.71 -18.47
CA LYS A 515 4.25 9.98 -19.52
C LYS A 515 5.35 10.91 -19.03
N SER A 516 5.00 11.93 -18.25
CA SER A 516 5.94 12.88 -17.65
C SER A 516 6.81 12.22 -16.56
N ALA A 517 6.20 11.47 -15.65
CA ALA A 517 6.92 10.74 -14.60
C ALA A 517 7.88 9.69 -15.19
N ARG A 518 7.38 8.90 -16.15
CA ARG A 518 8.18 7.88 -16.83
C ARG A 518 9.40 8.46 -17.54
N ALA A 519 9.27 9.62 -18.18
CA ALA A 519 10.38 10.30 -18.84
C ALA A 519 11.51 10.63 -17.84
N LEU A 520 11.17 11.17 -16.65
CA LEU A 520 12.16 11.46 -15.61
C LEU A 520 12.81 10.18 -15.08
N LEU A 521 12.02 9.16 -14.74
CA LEU A 521 12.54 7.89 -14.20
C LEU A 521 13.40 7.12 -15.22
N THR A 522 13.05 7.19 -16.50
CA THR A 522 13.84 6.57 -17.57
C THR A 522 15.16 7.30 -17.76
N ALA A 523 15.18 8.63 -17.67
CA ALA A 523 16.40 9.42 -17.74
C ALA A 523 17.38 9.08 -16.60
N LEU A 524 16.86 8.91 -15.38
CA LEU A 524 17.67 8.49 -14.23
C LEU A 524 18.30 7.11 -14.40
N ALA A 525 17.64 6.21 -15.09
CA ALA A 525 18.12 4.86 -15.36
C ALA A 525 19.06 4.78 -16.59
N ASP A 526 19.28 5.89 -17.32
CA ASP A 526 20.11 5.90 -18.51
C ASP A 526 21.60 5.75 -18.16
N ARG A 527 22.14 4.59 -18.54
CA ARG A 527 23.56 4.26 -18.34
C ARG A 527 24.52 5.25 -19.01
N ALA A 528 24.07 5.95 -20.04
CA ALA A 528 24.89 6.97 -20.71
C ALA A 528 25.40 8.06 -19.76
N TYR A 529 24.69 8.31 -18.64
CA TYR A 529 25.06 9.29 -17.64
C TYR A 529 25.63 8.69 -16.34
N SER A 530 25.79 7.37 -16.26
CA SER A 530 26.36 6.67 -15.11
C SER A 530 27.60 5.82 -15.44
N GLU A 531 27.94 5.68 -16.71
CA GLU A 531 29.08 4.87 -17.17
C GLU A 531 30.04 5.72 -18.01
N LEU A 532 31.36 5.56 -17.72
CA LEU A 532 32.45 6.20 -18.49
C LEU A 532 33.32 5.12 -19.12
N ILE A 533 33.82 5.41 -20.32
CA ILE A 533 34.78 4.57 -21.04
C ILE A 533 36.15 5.27 -20.96
N VAL A 534 37.15 4.55 -20.48
CA VAL A 534 38.54 5.03 -20.32
C VAL A 534 39.47 4.11 -21.10
N LYS A 535 40.46 4.70 -21.80
CA LYS A 535 41.51 3.96 -22.52
C LYS A 535 42.86 4.20 -21.88
#